data_745d3a2e8bf14439ab36eb4637be2878
#
_entry.id   745d3a2e8bf14439ab36eb4637be2878
#
_cell.length_a   1.000
_cell.length_b   1.000
_cell.length_c   1.000
_cell.angle_alpha   90.00
_cell.angle_beta   90.00
_cell.angle_gamma   90.00
#
_symmetry.space_group_name_H-M   'P 1'
#
loop_
_entity.id
_entity.type
_entity.pdbx_description
1 polymer ?
#
loop_
_entity_poly.entity_id
_entity_poly.type
_entity_poly.pdbx_seq_one_letter_code
_entity_poly.pdbx_strand_id
1 'polypeptide(L)'
;MLLKIEKTKWKNCKEIIMKLMDRNKFLTPYSEYNFLNRIKKATNIHRFFEAKGFKLICYVVYDENNAILVAPLLINKKQQKIYLLGEFSSVGHLDFIYDVNLSVKTMKKALELVFSNYKGYDFKCDRLSQFSLTKQMFDEEKIDYINRDICVKIDLSDYERWYKSLSKSCRQNIRTSYNRLNRDTAQMTFYLFVFEKPSRKLWNDNIALFSKRILEHTNRPRLLLRPLIFFKKNEALGKALYETKNIIFASIYINDMLAASLNGVVGMDGRAIITRLSIETRMGKYSPGGLILNEVIKSVCEKYSFIRSIDLSRGNEAYKYTYGGVEHYNYTYRFKIGEKHEDLAN
;
A
#
# COMPACT_ATOMS: atom_id res chain seq x y z
N MET A 1 -1.17 32.88 11.25
CA MET A 1 -0.86 31.96 10.16
C MET A 1 -1.89 32.15 9.05
N LEU A 2 -1.49 32.75 7.94
CA LEU A 2 -2.34 32.99 6.77
C LEU A 2 -1.99 31.93 5.73
N LEU A 3 -2.83 30.90 5.61
CA LEU A 3 -2.63 29.86 4.60
C LEU A 3 -3.09 30.37 3.23
N LYS A 4 -2.30 30.05 2.19
CA LYS A 4 -2.60 30.32 0.79
C LYS A 4 -2.83 29.01 0.05
N ILE A 5 -3.84 28.95 -0.82
CA ILE A 5 -4.12 27.79 -1.67
C ILE A 5 -3.88 28.13 -3.14
N GLU A 6 -3.26 27.20 -3.84
CA GLU A 6 -3.03 27.27 -5.28
C GLU A 6 -3.60 26.03 -5.97
N LYS A 7 -4.36 26.24 -7.03
CA LYS A 7 -4.74 25.15 -7.95
C LYS A 7 -3.70 25.04 -9.05
N THR A 8 -3.10 23.86 -9.20
CA THR A 8 -2.00 23.65 -10.12
C THR A 8 -2.14 22.39 -10.98
N LYS A 9 -1.29 22.25 -12.00
CA LYS A 9 -1.23 21.04 -12.84
C LYS A 9 -0.42 19.96 -12.12
N TRP A 10 -0.85 18.69 -12.25
CA TRP A 10 -0.16 17.55 -11.64
C TRP A 10 1.35 17.54 -11.87
N LYS A 11 1.81 17.85 -13.08
CA LYS A 11 3.24 17.89 -13.40
C LYS A 11 4.06 18.86 -12.55
N ASN A 12 3.45 19.96 -12.11
CA ASN A 12 4.10 20.98 -11.30
C ASN A 12 4.21 20.56 -9.82
N CYS A 13 3.45 19.53 -9.38
CA CYS A 13 3.51 19.02 -8.01
C CYS A 13 4.74 18.14 -7.76
N LYS A 14 5.51 17.74 -8.79
CA LYS A 14 6.57 16.73 -8.66
C LYS A 14 7.61 17.09 -7.58
N GLU A 15 8.22 18.25 -7.69
CA GLU A 15 9.28 18.69 -6.76
C GLU A 15 8.72 18.96 -5.36
N ILE A 16 7.51 19.52 -5.29
CA ILE A 16 6.81 19.75 -4.01
C ILE A 16 6.56 18.42 -3.30
N ILE A 17 6.01 17.44 -4.01
CA ILE A 17 5.74 16.11 -3.43
C ILE A 17 7.07 15.46 -2.98
N MET A 18 8.12 15.52 -3.79
CA MET A 18 9.42 14.97 -3.42
C MET A 18 9.94 15.61 -2.12
N LYS A 19 9.81 16.94 -1.96
CA LYS A 19 10.21 17.65 -0.75
C LYS A 19 9.36 17.26 0.47
N LEU A 20 8.02 17.18 0.32
CA LEU A 20 7.11 16.79 1.41
C LEU A 20 7.26 15.32 1.82
N MET A 21 7.67 14.45 0.90
CA MET A 21 7.93 13.04 1.18
C MET A 21 9.28 12.80 1.86
N ASP A 22 10.21 13.75 1.73
CA ASP A 22 11.54 13.63 2.34
C ASP A 22 11.41 13.57 3.86
N ARG A 23 11.95 12.47 4.45
CA ARG A 23 11.90 12.18 5.90
C ARG A 23 10.50 12.07 6.52
N ASN A 24 9.45 12.04 5.71
CA ASN A 24 8.08 11.93 6.23
C ASN A 24 7.75 10.48 6.59
N LYS A 25 7.78 10.17 7.90
CA LYS A 25 7.46 8.84 8.45
C LYS A 25 5.96 8.50 8.52
N PHE A 26 5.09 9.49 8.33
CA PHE A 26 3.63 9.27 8.38
C PHE A 26 3.06 8.86 7.02
N LEU A 27 3.75 9.21 5.93
CA LEU A 27 3.35 8.88 4.57
C LEU A 27 4.05 7.60 4.09
N THR A 28 3.35 6.84 3.28
CA THR A 28 3.90 5.65 2.64
C THR A 28 4.43 5.98 1.25
N PRO A 29 5.35 5.17 0.67
CA PRO A 29 5.82 5.37 -0.70
C PRO A 29 4.73 5.34 -1.78
N TYR A 30 3.52 4.89 -1.44
CA TYR A 30 2.36 5.01 -2.35
C TYR A 30 1.94 6.46 -2.62
N SER A 31 2.35 7.42 -1.79
CA SER A 31 2.16 8.86 -2.00
C SER A 31 3.24 9.51 -2.88
N GLU A 32 4.27 8.77 -3.30
CA GLU A 32 5.32 9.29 -4.19
C GLU A 32 4.77 9.72 -5.55
N TYR A 33 5.35 10.80 -6.10
CA TYR A 33 4.94 11.32 -7.40
C TYR A 33 5.02 10.26 -8.52
N ASN A 34 6.11 9.52 -8.60
CA ASN A 34 6.30 8.52 -9.67
C ASN A 34 5.26 7.40 -9.56
N PHE A 35 5.02 6.90 -8.33
CA PHE A 35 4.00 5.90 -8.08
C PHE A 35 2.61 6.40 -8.48
N LEU A 36 2.18 7.55 -7.96
CA LEU A 36 0.88 8.14 -8.26
C LEU A 36 0.71 8.51 -9.74
N ASN A 37 1.80 8.93 -10.40
CA ASN A 37 1.76 9.23 -11.83
C ASN A 37 1.49 7.98 -12.70
N ARG A 38 2.01 6.81 -12.29
CA ARG A 38 1.67 5.53 -12.93
C ARG A 38 0.23 5.12 -12.66
N ILE A 39 -0.19 5.27 -11.42
CA ILE A 39 -1.59 5.02 -11.05
C ILE A 39 -2.55 5.95 -11.79
N LYS A 40 -2.19 7.22 -11.97
CA LYS A 40 -2.96 8.17 -12.79
C LYS A 40 -3.18 7.64 -14.23
N LYS A 41 -2.15 7.04 -14.85
CA LYS A 41 -2.29 6.43 -16.18
C LYS A 41 -3.29 5.26 -16.15
N ALA A 42 -3.24 4.43 -15.11
CA ALA A 42 -4.20 3.34 -14.92
C ALA A 42 -5.64 3.86 -14.72
N THR A 43 -5.80 4.94 -13.95
CA THR A 43 -7.10 5.60 -13.76
C THR A 43 -7.68 6.07 -15.10
N ASN A 44 -6.86 6.59 -16.00
CA ASN A 44 -7.30 6.96 -17.36
C ASN A 44 -7.74 5.74 -18.18
N ILE A 45 -7.10 4.56 -18.01
CA ILE A 45 -7.50 3.31 -18.66
C ILE A 45 -8.89 2.85 -18.17
N HIS A 46 -9.19 3.09 -16.89
CA HIS A 46 -10.50 2.75 -16.28
C HIS A 46 -11.57 3.83 -16.47
N ARG A 47 -11.29 4.88 -17.21
CA ARG A 47 -12.16 6.05 -17.41
C ARG A 47 -13.55 5.67 -17.94
N PHE A 48 -13.67 4.57 -18.67
CA PHE A 48 -14.94 4.10 -19.21
C PHE A 48 -15.84 3.43 -18.17
N PHE A 49 -15.29 2.93 -17.06
CA PHE A 49 -16.02 2.15 -16.06
C PHE A 49 -16.13 2.90 -14.73
N GLU A 50 -15.09 2.83 -13.90
CA GLU A 50 -15.14 3.35 -12.53
C GLU A 50 -14.77 4.84 -12.45
N ALA A 51 -13.80 5.28 -13.26
CA ALA A 51 -13.27 6.64 -13.22
C ALA A 51 -13.90 7.58 -14.26
N LYS A 52 -14.97 7.14 -14.97
CA LYS A 52 -15.64 7.96 -15.98
C LYS A 52 -16.17 9.27 -15.37
N GLY A 53 -15.82 10.39 -16.00
CA GLY A 53 -16.25 11.73 -15.57
C GLY A 53 -15.39 12.35 -14.45
N PHE A 54 -14.45 11.62 -13.87
CA PHE A 54 -13.50 12.17 -12.92
C PHE A 54 -12.39 12.95 -13.62
N LYS A 55 -12.04 14.10 -13.05
CA LYS A 55 -10.91 14.92 -13.48
C LYS A 55 -9.93 15.08 -12.32
N LEU A 56 -8.63 14.94 -12.61
CA LEU A 56 -7.60 15.20 -11.62
C LEU A 56 -7.41 16.71 -11.47
N ILE A 57 -7.60 17.18 -10.26
CA ILE A 57 -7.33 18.55 -9.83
C ILE A 57 -6.37 18.47 -8.64
N CYS A 58 -5.30 19.25 -8.71
CA CYS A 58 -4.31 19.31 -7.64
C CYS A 58 -4.38 20.67 -6.95
N TYR A 59 -4.41 20.64 -5.63
CA TYR A 59 -4.27 21.81 -4.80
C TYR A 59 -2.97 21.71 -4.01
N VAL A 60 -2.27 22.84 -3.88
CA VAL A 60 -1.13 23.01 -2.99
C VAL A 60 -1.51 24.07 -1.98
N VAL A 61 -1.33 23.77 -0.70
CA VAL A 61 -1.50 24.72 0.38
C VAL A 61 -0.13 25.13 0.87
N TYR A 62 0.04 26.42 1.05
CA TYR A 62 1.27 27.05 1.53
C TYR A 62 1.02 27.72 2.88
N ASP A 63 2.01 27.65 3.75
CA ASP A 63 2.19 28.54 4.89
C ASP A 63 3.32 29.50 4.52
N GLU A 64 2.98 30.79 4.37
CA GLU A 64 3.84 31.80 3.72
C GLU A 64 4.26 31.32 2.30
N ASN A 65 5.51 30.97 2.11
CA ASN A 65 6.05 30.46 0.84
C ASN A 65 6.38 28.94 0.87
N ASN A 66 6.12 28.27 1.98
CA ASN A 66 6.41 26.85 2.14
C ASN A 66 5.18 26.00 1.81
N ALA A 67 5.30 25.10 0.85
CA ALA A 67 4.25 24.13 0.60
C ALA A 67 4.14 23.17 1.79
N ILE A 68 2.95 23.08 2.40
CA ILE A 68 2.68 22.24 3.56
C ILE A 68 1.75 21.06 3.27
N LEU A 69 0.98 21.14 2.16
CA LEU A 69 0.07 20.08 1.76
C LEU A 69 -0.13 20.07 0.25
N VAL A 70 -0.18 18.87 -0.34
CA VAL A 70 -0.66 18.62 -1.70
C VAL A 70 -1.87 17.71 -1.64
N ALA A 71 -2.98 18.14 -2.25
CA ALA A 71 -4.22 17.37 -2.37
C ALA A 71 -4.47 16.99 -3.84
N PRO A 72 -4.07 15.80 -4.31
CA PRO A 72 -4.34 15.31 -5.65
C PRO A 72 -5.74 14.66 -5.70
N LEU A 73 -6.75 15.42 -6.09
CA LEU A 73 -8.15 15.02 -6.04
C LEU A 73 -8.68 14.57 -7.40
N LEU A 74 -9.39 13.46 -7.41
CA LEU A 74 -10.24 13.01 -8.51
C LEU A 74 -11.65 13.55 -8.26
N ILE A 75 -12.12 14.46 -9.10
CA ILE A 75 -13.40 15.15 -8.91
C ILE A 75 -14.34 14.85 -10.06
N ASN A 76 -15.54 14.35 -9.74
CA ASN A 76 -16.66 14.21 -10.66
C ASN A 76 -17.72 15.24 -10.31
N LYS A 77 -17.79 16.34 -11.06
CA LYS A 77 -18.74 17.43 -10.82
C LYS A 77 -20.21 17.00 -11.03
N LYS A 78 -20.48 16.11 -12.02
CA LYS A 78 -21.83 15.66 -12.30
C LYS A 78 -22.41 14.80 -11.19
N GLN A 79 -21.56 13.95 -10.57
CA GLN A 79 -21.95 13.08 -9.46
C GLN A 79 -21.69 13.71 -8.09
N GLN A 80 -21.10 14.91 -8.03
CA GLN A 80 -20.66 15.57 -6.80
C GLN A 80 -19.80 14.66 -5.91
N LYS A 81 -18.82 13.97 -6.50
CA LYS A 81 -17.94 13.03 -5.79
C LYS A 81 -16.49 13.45 -5.88
N ILE A 82 -15.77 13.24 -4.79
CA ILE A 82 -14.35 13.53 -4.64
C ILE A 82 -13.63 12.32 -4.04
N TYR A 83 -12.50 11.94 -4.64
CA TYR A 83 -11.62 10.88 -4.16
C TYR A 83 -10.16 11.33 -4.22
N LEU A 84 -9.29 10.67 -3.46
CA LEU A 84 -7.85 10.82 -3.63
C LEU A 84 -7.36 10.15 -4.92
N LEU A 85 -6.29 10.67 -5.52
CA LEU A 85 -5.62 10.00 -6.63
C LEU A 85 -5.08 8.65 -6.14
N GLY A 86 -5.53 7.58 -6.80
CA GLY A 86 -5.20 6.19 -6.41
C GLY A 86 -6.40 5.39 -5.94
N GLU A 87 -7.52 5.99 -5.60
CA GLU A 87 -8.74 5.34 -5.13
C GLU A 87 -9.13 4.10 -5.94
N PHE A 88 -9.01 4.15 -7.26
CA PHE A 88 -9.39 3.04 -8.14
C PHE A 88 -8.29 1.99 -8.36
N SER A 89 -7.17 2.06 -7.65
CA SER A 89 -6.01 1.18 -7.88
C SER A 89 -5.91 -0.01 -6.93
N SER A 90 -6.83 -0.16 -6.00
CA SER A 90 -6.78 -1.18 -4.94
C SER A 90 -5.56 -1.08 -4.01
N VAL A 91 -4.83 0.02 -4.04
CA VAL A 91 -3.74 0.34 -3.09
C VAL A 91 -4.36 0.83 -1.80
N GLY A 92 -3.85 0.35 -0.68
CA GLY A 92 -4.14 0.92 0.64
C GLY A 92 -3.20 2.07 1.00
N HIS A 93 -3.41 2.68 2.17
CA HIS A 93 -2.54 3.73 2.73
C HIS A 93 -2.43 5.00 1.85
N LEU A 94 -3.43 5.31 1.05
CA LEU A 94 -3.51 6.58 0.35
C LEU A 94 -3.86 7.69 1.33
N ASP A 95 -3.17 8.83 1.19
CA ASP A 95 -3.35 9.99 2.05
C ASP A 95 -3.17 11.29 1.27
N PHE A 96 -3.53 12.42 1.87
CA PHE A 96 -3.00 13.70 1.43
C PHE A 96 -1.47 13.71 1.62
N ILE A 97 -0.77 14.50 0.84
CA ILE A 97 0.69 14.58 0.93
C ILE A 97 1.02 15.85 1.70
N TYR A 98 1.53 15.72 2.92
CA TYR A 98 1.69 16.82 3.85
C TYR A 98 3.10 16.85 4.48
N ASP A 99 3.47 18.00 5.02
CA ASP A 99 4.73 18.17 5.75
C ASP A 99 4.74 17.37 7.05
N VAL A 100 5.85 16.76 7.40
CA VAL A 100 6.00 15.92 8.60
C VAL A 100 5.75 16.67 9.91
N ASN A 101 5.96 17.99 9.91
CA ASN A 101 5.77 18.86 11.08
C ASN A 101 4.37 19.49 11.13
N LEU A 102 3.48 19.13 10.19
CA LEU A 102 2.14 19.68 10.15
C LEU A 102 1.34 19.28 11.40
N SER A 103 0.73 20.25 12.07
CA SER A 103 -0.18 19.98 13.20
C SER A 103 -1.57 19.60 12.70
N VAL A 104 -2.34 18.85 13.51
CA VAL A 104 -3.74 18.51 13.24
C VAL A 104 -4.58 19.78 12.98
N LYS A 105 -4.41 20.81 13.79
CA LYS A 105 -5.10 22.10 13.62
C LYS A 105 -4.78 22.77 12.28
N THR A 106 -3.54 22.69 11.83
CA THR A 106 -3.13 23.25 10.53
C THR A 106 -3.64 22.40 9.39
N MET A 107 -3.60 21.08 9.54
CA MET A 107 -4.18 20.12 8.57
C MET A 107 -5.66 20.41 8.34
N LYS A 108 -6.44 20.59 9.41
CA LYS A 108 -7.86 20.98 9.34
C LYS A 108 -8.06 22.24 8.51
N LYS A 109 -7.37 23.33 8.84
CA LYS A 109 -7.45 24.60 8.09
C LYS A 109 -7.07 24.44 6.62
N ALA A 110 -6.03 23.65 6.33
CA ALA A 110 -5.59 23.39 4.96
C ALA A 110 -6.66 22.64 4.18
N LEU A 111 -7.30 21.63 4.77
CA LEU A 111 -8.39 20.88 4.11
C LEU A 111 -9.67 21.69 3.97
N GLU A 112 -10.00 22.56 4.92
CA GLU A 112 -11.11 23.52 4.81
C GLU A 112 -10.92 24.43 3.58
N LEU A 113 -9.69 24.93 3.33
CA LEU A 113 -9.38 25.69 2.13
C LEU A 113 -9.50 24.86 0.86
N VAL A 114 -8.98 23.61 0.86
CA VAL A 114 -9.07 22.68 -0.30
C VAL A 114 -10.52 22.39 -0.66
N PHE A 115 -11.37 22.21 0.33
CA PHE A 115 -12.76 21.83 0.16
C PHE A 115 -13.75 23.01 0.07
N SER A 116 -13.31 24.27 0.24
CA SER A 116 -14.16 25.46 0.27
C SER A 116 -15.16 25.56 -0.89
N ASN A 117 -14.76 25.14 -2.09
CA ASN A 117 -15.59 25.17 -3.30
C ASN A 117 -16.40 23.89 -3.55
N TYR A 118 -16.44 22.95 -2.60
CA TYR A 118 -17.03 21.63 -2.76
C TYR A 118 -18.07 21.27 -1.70
N LYS A 119 -18.69 22.27 -1.09
CA LYS A 119 -19.77 22.05 -0.11
C LYS A 119 -20.86 21.17 -0.72
N GLY A 120 -21.31 20.13 0.02
CA GLY A 120 -22.29 19.15 -0.41
C GLY A 120 -21.75 18.02 -1.28
N TYR A 121 -20.47 18.05 -1.67
CA TYR A 121 -19.85 16.92 -2.39
C TYR A 121 -19.57 15.77 -1.43
N ASP A 122 -19.75 14.54 -1.93
CA ASP A 122 -19.43 13.30 -1.24
C ASP A 122 -17.92 13.03 -1.37
N PHE A 123 -17.18 13.20 -0.27
CA PHE A 123 -15.75 12.86 -0.21
C PHE A 123 -15.58 11.45 0.34
N LYS A 124 -14.72 10.66 -0.29
CA LYS A 124 -14.29 9.35 0.20
C LYS A 124 -12.78 9.26 0.22
N CYS A 125 -12.25 8.79 1.34
CA CYS A 125 -10.85 8.42 1.53
C CYS A 125 -10.77 6.95 1.93
N ASP A 126 -10.21 6.10 1.04
CA ASP A 126 -10.20 4.66 1.22
C ASP A 126 -8.90 4.19 1.88
N ARG A 127 -9.02 3.36 2.92
CA ARG A 127 -7.91 2.66 3.59
C ARG A 127 -6.81 3.58 4.13
N LEU A 128 -7.20 4.68 4.75
CA LEU A 128 -6.30 5.58 5.45
C LEU A 128 -5.62 4.85 6.61
N SER A 129 -4.29 4.96 6.71
CA SER A 129 -3.54 4.30 7.78
C SER A 129 -3.92 4.85 9.17
N GLN A 130 -3.98 3.99 10.18
CA GLN A 130 -4.17 4.44 11.58
C GLN A 130 -3.07 5.40 12.07
N PHE A 131 -1.93 5.42 11.41
CA PHE A 131 -0.80 6.30 11.75
C PHE A 131 -0.84 7.64 11.01
N SER A 132 -1.84 7.88 10.17
CA SER A 132 -1.98 9.07 9.35
C SER A 132 -2.40 10.29 10.18
N LEU A 133 -1.81 11.45 9.89
CA LEU A 133 -2.26 12.73 10.45
C LEU A 133 -3.69 13.08 10.01
N THR A 134 -4.06 12.73 8.76
CA THR A 134 -5.43 12.92 8.26
C THR A 134 -6.44 12.13 9.09
N LYS A 135 -6.10 10.88 9.45
CA LYS A 135 -6.95 10.07 10.34
C LYS A 135 -7.09 10.71 11.72
N GLN A 136 -5.99 11.14 12.31
CA GLN A 136 -6.01 11.82 13.60
C GLN A 136 -6.91 13.06 13.55
N MET A 137 -6.83 13.84 12.48
CA MET A 137 -7.69 15.02 12.29
C MET A 137 -9.17 14.62 12.14
N PHE A 138 -9.49 13.54 11.39
CA PHE A 138 -10.88 13.08 11.28
C PHE A 138 -11.44 12.62 12.61
N ASP A 139 -10.64 11.97 13.46
CA ASP A 139 -11.05 11.56 14.82
C ASP A 139 -11.34 12.77 15.72
N GLU A 140 -10.45 13.80 15.70
CA GLU A 140 -10.66 15.04 16.47
C GLU A 140 -11.92 15.81 16.03
N GLU A 141 -12.25 15.76 14.73
CA GLU A 141 -13.48 16.32 14.17
C GLU A 141 -14.70 15.41 14.30
N LYS A 142 -14.57 14.27 14.98
CA LYS A 142 -15.65 13.28 15.19
C LYS A 142 -16.27 12.80 13.89
N ILE A 143 -15.47 12.66 12.82
CA ILE A 143 -15.92 12.10 11.55
C ILE A 143 -15.87 10.58 11.66
N ASP A 144 -17.00 9.91 11.55
CA ASP A 144 -17.09 8.45 11.63
C ASP A 144 -16.51 7.76 10.39
N TYR A 145 -15.80 6.66 10.63
CA TYR A 145 -15.39 5.78 9.53
C TYR A 145 -16.52 4.82 9.14
N ILE A 146 -16.64 4.54 7.85
CA ILE A 146 -17.64 3.59 7.32
C ILE A 146 -17.11 2.14 7.25
N ASN A 147 -15.81 1.95 7.32
CA ASN A 147 -15.17 0.63 7.34
C ASN A 147 -13.81 0.68 8.02
N ARG A 148 -13.45 -0.42 8.68
CA ARG A 148 -12.15 -0.68 9.29
C ARG A 148 -11.59 -2.01 8.78
N ASP A 149 -10.53 -1.95 8.00
CA ASP A 149 -9.82 -3.14 7.51
C ASP A 149 -8.74 -3.56 8.52
N ILE A 150 -8.74 -4.83 8.92
CA ILE A 150 -7.64 -5.43 9.68
C ILE A 150 -6.43 -5.57 8.75
N CYS A 151 -5.29 -5.10 9.22
CA CYS A 151 -3.97 -5.32 8.63
C CYS A 151 -3.09 -6.03 9.67
N VAL A 152 -2.11 -6.81 9.24
CA VAL A 152 -1.25 -7.56 10.15
C VAL A 152 0.21 -7.26 9.84
N LYS A 153 0.98 -6.84 10.85
CA LYS A 153 2.42 -6.60 10.75
C LYS A 153 3.20 -7.51 11.71
N ILE A 154 4.40 -7.89 11.32
CA ILE A 154 5.36 -8.59 12.14
C ILE A 154 6.39 -7.56 12.60
N ASP A 155 6.50 -7.30 13.91
CA ASP A 155 7.51 -6.42 14.45
C ASP A 155 8.85 -7.15 14.55
N LEU A 156 9.93 -6.49 14.11
CA LEU A 156 11.26 -7.07 14.03
C LEU A 156 12.21 -6.36 15.00
N SER A 157 13.03 -7.16 15.71
CA SER A 157 14.17 -6.68 16.48
C SER A 157 15.46 -7.33 15.97
N ASP A 158 15.55 -8.65 16.16
CA ASP A 158 16.57 -9.51 15.60
C ASP A 158 15.93 -10.86 15.22
N TYR A 159 16.60 -11.59 14.32
CA TYR A 159 16.06 -12.84 13.78
C TYR A 159 15.90 -13.92 14.87
N GLU A 160 16.90 -14.10 15.75
CA GLU A 160 16.86 -15.13 16.76
C GLU A 160 15.74 -14.92 17.77
N ARG A 161 15.52 -13.67 18.19
CA ARG A 161 14.44 -13.31 19.10
C ARG A 161 13.09 -13.53 18.44
N TRP A 162 12.92 -13.07 17.19
CA TRP A 162 11.69 -13.34 16.44
C TRP A 162 11.46 -14.85 16.28
N TYR A 163 12.46 -15.62 15.84
CA TYR A 163 12.33 -17.06 15.64
C TYR A 163 11.96 -17.80 16.93
N LYS A 164 12.56 -17.44 18.07
CA LYS A 164 12.24 -18.00 19.39
C LYS A 164 10.82 -17.65 19.85
N SER A 165 10.28 -16.50 19.48
CA SER A 165 8.91 -16.08 19.83
C SER A 165 7.83 -16.89 19.11
N LEU A 166 8.15 -17.53 17.97
CA LEU A 166 7.21 -18.36 17.24
C LEU A 166 6.81 -19.62 18.04
N SER A 167 5.61 -20.12 17.80
CA SER A 167 5.16 -21.39 18.37
C SER A 167 6.08 -22.56 17.99
N LYS A 168 6.13 -23.60 18.85
CA LYS A 168 6.91 -24.82 18.56
C LYS A 168 6.53 -25.44 17.21
N SER A 169 5.23 -25.46 16.89
CA SER A 169 4.72 -25.99 15.61
C SER A 169 5.19 -25.16 14.43
N CYS A 170 5.19 -23.82 14.52
CA CYS A 170 5.66 -22.95 13.45
C CYS A 170 7.16 -23.18 13.18
N ARG A 171 7.99 -23.17 14.23
CA ARG A 171 9.42 -23.47 14.10
C ARG A 171 9.68 -24.85 13.51
N GLN A 172 8.86 -25.86 13.91
CA GLN A 172 8.95 -27.20 13.35
C GLN A 172 8.59 -27.22 11.85
N ASN A 173 7.55 -26.49 11.44
CA ASN A 173 7.15 -26.39 10.04
C ASN A 173 8.24 -25.76 9.18
N ILE A 174 8.88 -24.70 9.65
CA ILE A 174 10.02 -24.07 8.97
C ILE A 174 11.16 -25.11 8.80
N ARG A 175 11.58 -25.79 9.87
CA ARG A 175 12.63 -26.83 9.80
C ARG A 175 12.26 -27.97 8.85
N THR A 176 11.00 -28.42 8.91
CA THR A 176 10.52 -29.50 8.04
C THR A 176 10.58 -29.10 6.56
N SER A 177 10.34 -27.83 6.24
CA SER A 177 10.46 -27.33 4.86
C SER A 177 11.88 -27.45 4.34
N TYR A 178 12.90 -27.05 5.12
CA TYR A 178 14.30 -27.21 4.74
C TYR A 178 14.71 -28.70 4.69
N ASN A 179 14.28 -29.52 5.65
CA ASN A 179 14.56 -30.95 5.64
C ASN A 179 13.99 -31.66 4.41
N ARG A 180 12.80 -31.24 3.93
CA ARG A 180 12.21 -31.76 2.72
C ARG A 180 13.02 -31.36 1.46
N LEU A 181 13.48 -30.10 1.40
CA LEU A 181 14.37 -29.66 0.31
C LEU A 181 15.65 -30.52 0.28
N ASN A 182 16.28 -30.72 1.44
CA ASN A 182 17.50 -31.51 1.55
C ASN A 182 17.26 -32.99 1.17
N ARG A 183 16.20 -33.60 1.71
CA ARG A 183 15.85 -35.00 1.39
C ARG A 183 15.59 -35.21 -0.10
N ASP A 184 14.89 -34.26 -0.72
CA ASP A 184 14.53 -34.33 -2.14
C ASP A 184 15.66 -33.79 -3.05
N THR A 185 16.83 -33.48 -2.49
CA THR A 185 17.98 -32.85 -3.19
C THR A 185 17.59 -31.64 -4.04
N ALA A 186 16.54 -30.92 -3.60
CA ALA A 186 15.99 -29.79 -4.31
C ALA A 186 16.82 -28.52 -4.04
N GLN A 187 17.31 -27.89 -5.10
CA GLN A 187 18.05 -26.64 -5.01
C GLN A 187 17.10 -25.47 -4.75
N MET A 188 17.33 -24.73 -3.66
CA MET A 188 16.62 -23.48 -3.37
C MET A 188 17.53 -22.29 -3.63
N THR A 189 17.07 -21.36 -4.47
CA THR A 189 17.72 -20.06 -4.69
C THR A 189 16.82 -18.95 -4.18
N PHE A 190 17.37 -18.08 -3.33
CA PHE A 190 16.66 -16.94 -2.76
C PHE A 190 17.24 -15.61 -3.25
N TYR A 191 16.38 -14.70 -3.66
CA TYR A 191 16.73 -13.33 -4.05
C TYR A 191 15.98 -12.33 -3.17
N LEU A 192 16.70 -11.32 -2.69
CA LEU A 192 16.12 -10.17 -1.97
C LEU A 192 16.72 -8.87 -2.50
N PHE A 193 15.87 -7.93 -2.84
CA PHE A 193 16.21 -6.57 -3.27
C PHE A 193 15.47 -5.59 -2.39
N VAL A 194 16.19 -4.65 -1.77
CA VAL A 194 15.65 -3.57 -0.95
C VAL A 194 16.27 -2.27 -1.45
N PHE A 195 15.43 -1.33 -1.88
CA PHE A 195 15.82 -0.11 -2.59
C PHE A 195 16.51 -0.32 -3.94
N GLU A 196 16.61 -1.55 -4.37
CA GLU A 196 17.20 -1.95 -5.63
C GLU A 196 16.16 -2.66 -6.50
N LYS A 197 16.22 -2.43 -7.80
CA LYS A 197 15.30 -3.07 -8.72
C LYS A 197 15.76 -4.48 -9.05
N PRO A 198 14.88 -5.49 -8.95
CA PRO A 198 15.18 -6.81 -9.48
C PRO A 198 15.35 -6.76 -11.01
N SER A 199 15.97 -7.79 -11.58
CA SER A 199 16.01 -7.92 -13.03
C SER A 199 14.60 -7.98 -13.64
N ARG A 200 14.46 -7.58 -14.90
CA ARG A 200 13.19 -7.66 -15.62
C ARG A 200 12.60 -9.06 -15.64
N LYS A 201 13.45 -10.08 -15.75
CA LYS A 201 13.03 -11.48 -15.70
C LYS A 201 12.37 -11.81 -14.36
N LEU A 202 13.05 -11.59 -13.24
CA LEU A 202 12.52 -11.84 -11.88
C LEU A 202 11.21 -11.11 -11.64
N TRP A 203 11.12 -9.85 -12.10
CA TRP A 203 9.90 -9.06 -11.98
C TRP A 203 8.74 -9.65 -12.78
N ASN A 204 8.99 -10.03 -14.05
CA ASN A 204 7.96 -10.61 -14.91
C ASN A 204 7.48 -11.96 -14.40
N ASP A 205 8.37 -12.80 -13.90
CA ASP A 205 8.04 -14.09 -13.28
C ASP A 205 7.12 -13.88 -12.06
N ASN A 206 7.40 -12.87 -11.22
CA ASN A 206 6.53 -12.48 -10.11
C ASN A 206 5.12 -12.08 -10.58
N ILE A 207 5.03 -11.22 -11.61
CA ILE A 207 3.74 -10.78 -12.14
C ILE A 207 2.95 -11.96 -12.73
N ALA A 208 3.62 -12.88 -13.40
CA ALA A 208 3.01 -14.09 -13.96
C ALA A 208 2.45 -14.99 -12.85
N LEU A 209 3.24 -15.26 -11.79
CA LEU A 209 2.80 -16.07 -10.66
C LEU A 209 1.60 -15.44 -9.94
N PHE A 210 1.64 -14.12 -9.71
CA PHE A 210 0.53 -13.38 -9.09
C PHE A 210 -0.73 -13.46 -9.95
N SER A 211 -0.62 -13.27 -11.26
CA SER A 211 -1.76 -13.33 -12.19
C SER A 211 -2.37 -14.73 -12.23
N LYS A 212 -1.54 -15.78 -12.25
CA LYS A 212 -1.98 -17.18 -12.18
C LYS A 212 -2.79 -17.44 -10.91
N ARG A 213 -2.28 -17.03 -9.73
CA ARG A 213 -2.96 -17.20 -8.45
C ARG A 213 -4.34 -16.54 -8.42
N ILE A 214 -4.46 -15.35 -8.98
CA ILE A 214 -5.75 -14.66 -9.06
C ILE A 214 -6.76 -15.45 -9.89
N LEU A 215 -6.32 -16.00 -11.03
CA LEU A 215 -7.18 -16.80 -11.90
C LEU A 215 -7.67 -18.07 -11.19
N GLU A 216 -6.81 -18.73 -10.42
CA GLU A 216 -7.13 -19.93 -9.64
C GLU A 216 -8.17 -19.66 -8.54
N HIS A 217 -8.14 -18.47 -7.92
CA HIS A 217 -9.05 -18.11 -6.82
C HIS A 217 -10.35 -17.42 -7.26
N THR A 218 -10.50 -17.05 -8.53
CA THR A 218 -11.72 -16.41 -9.04
C THR A 218 -12.73 -17.44 -9.55
N ASN A 219 -13.40 -18.14 -8.63
CA ASN A 219 -14.56 -19.02 -8.94
C ASN A 219 -15.83 -18.24 -9.36
N ARG A 220 -15.73 -17.02 -9.90
CA ARG A 220 -16.90 -16.23 -10.28
C ARG A 220 -17.21 -16.39 -11.77
N PRO A 221 -18.51 -16.56 -12.14
CA PRO A 221 -18.91 -16.66 -13.54
C PRO A 221 -18.37 -15.44 -14.32
N ARG A 222 -17.72 -15.74 -15.43
CA ARG A 222 -16.92 -14.84 -16.25
C ARG A 222 -17.80 -13.85 -17.02
N LEU A 223 -18.06 -12.69 -16.47
CA LEU A 223 -18.36 -11.53 -17.30
C LEU A 223 -17.06 -11.12 -18.02
N LEU A 224 -16.99 -11.34 -19.32
CA LEU A 224 -15.80 -11.26 -20.19
C LEU A 224 -14.95 -9.97 -20.06
N LEU A 225 -15.51 -8.86 -19.58
CA LEU A 225 -14.80 -7.58 -19.45
C LEU A 225 -14.11 -7.36 -18.08
N ARG A 226 -14.62 -7.98 -17.00
CA ARG A 226 -14.04 -7.81 -15.65
C ARG A 226 -12.62 -8.35 -15.49
N PRO A 227 -12.26 -9.52 -16.06
CA PRO A 227 -10.88 -10.01 -16.02
C PRO A 227 -9.89 -9.04 -16.69
N LEU A 228 -10.22 -8.49 -17.86
CA LEU A 228 -9.35 -7.57 -18.58
C LEU A 228 -9.06 -6.28 -17.80
N ILE A 229 -10.09 -5.71 -17.15
CA ILE A 229 -9.95 -4.53 -16.30
C ILE A 229 -9.07 -4.86 -15.09
N PHE A 230 -9.30 -6.00 -14.46
CA PHE A 230 -8.54 -6.46 -13.31
C PHE A 230 -7.06 -6.71 -13.67
N PHE A 231 -6.76 -7.37 -14.79
CA PHE A 231 -5.39 -7.56 -15.27
C PHE A 231 -4.69 -6.23 -15.55
N LYS A 232 -5.36 -5.28 -16.19
CA LYS A 232 -4.79 -3.95 -16.45
C LYS A 232 -4.52 -3.17 -15.15
N LYS A 233 -5.40 -3.25 -14.15
CA LYS A 233 -5.17 -2.66 -12.81
C LYS A 233 -3.92 -3.27 -12.17
N ASN A 234 -3.78 -4.59 -12.19
CA ASN A 234 -2.66 -5.29 -11.61
C ASN A 234 -1.34 -5.01 -12.34
N GLU A 235 -1.38 -4.92 -13.66
CA GLU A 235 -0.23 -4.53 -14.47
C GLU A 235 0.23 -3.11 -14.15
N ALA A 236 -0.72 -2.17 -14.06
CA ALA A 236 -0.44 -0.79 -13.72
C ALA A 236 0.14 -0.64 -12.31
N LEU A 237 -0.43 -1.34 -11.32
CA LEU A 237 0.12 -1.39 -9.98
C LEU A 237 1.50 -2.04 -9.96
N GLY A 238 1.71 -3.14 -10.69
CA GLY A 238 3.01 -3.76 -10.84
C GLY A 238 4.05 -2.78 -11.42
N LYS A 239 3.72 -2.07 -12.50
CA LYS A 239 4.60 -1.06 -13.08
C LYS A 239 4.90 0.08 -12.11
N ALA A 240 3.91 0.54 -11.32
CA ALA A 240 4.11 1.58 -10.32
C ALA A 240 5.05 1.11 -9.20
N LEU A 241 4.89 -0.12 -8.72
CA LEU A 241 5.79 -0.72 -7.72
C LEU A 241 7.22 -0.88 -8.24
N TYR A 242 7.39 -1.33 -9.48
CA TYR A 242 8.72 -1.47 -10.09
C TYR A 242 9.46 -0.14 -10.26
N GLU A 243 8.73 0.96 -10.38
CA GLU A 243 9.32 2.29 -10.61
C GLU A 243 9.59 3.08 -9.34
N THR A 244 9.03 2.66 -8.19
CA THR A 244 9.36 3.30 -6.91
C THR A 244 10.82 3.01 -6.52
N LYS A 245 11.47 3.99 -5.88
CA LYS A 245 12.81 3.82 -5.31
C LYS A 245 12.80 3.02 -4.02
N ASN A 246 11.65 2.98 -3.35
CA ASN A 246 11.47 2.34 -2.04
C ASN A 246 10.93 0.91 -2.17
N ILE A 247 11.27 0.20 -3.22
CA ILE A 247 10.83 -1.17 -3.46
C ILE A 247 11.46 -2.15 -2.47
N ILE A 248 10.67 -3.13 -2.03
CA ILE A 248 11.16 -4.42 -1.51
C ILE A 248 10.64 -5.52 -2.42
N PHE A 249 11.52 -6.43 -2.80
CA PHE A 249 11.20 -7.57 -3.65
C PHE A 249 11.95 -8.80 -3.19
N ALA A 250 11.27 -9.93 -3.09
CA ALA A 250 11.91 -11.22 -2.83
C ALA A 250 11.30 -12.32 -3.69
N SER A 251 12.11 -13.33 -4.00
CA SER A 251 11.66 -14.55 -4.69
C SER A 251 12.45 -15.76 -4.26
N ILE A 252 11.77 -16.92 -4.23
CA ILE A 252 12.38 -18.24 -4.05
C ILE A 252 12.11 -19.08 -5.29
N TYR A 253 13.19 -19.62 -5.84
CA TYR A 253 13.14 -20.66 -6.86
C TYR A 253 13.51 -22.00 -6.22
N ILE A 254 12.82 -23.05 -6.63
CA ILE A 254 13.12 -24.44 -6.27
C ILE A 254 13.28 -25.21 -7.59
N ASN A 255 14.47 -25.75 -7.84
CA ASN A 255 14.83 -26.40 -9.10
C ASN A 255 14.43 -25.52 -10.31
N ASP A 256 14.90 -24.26 -10.31
CA ASP A 256 14.65 -23.24 -11.34
C ASP A 256 13.18 -22.83 -11.56
N MET A 257 12.26 -23.38 -10.79
CA MET A 257 10.84 -22.97 -10.82
C MET A 257 10.55 -21.94 -9.73
N LEU A 258 9.93 -20.82 -10.08
CA LEU A 258 9.48 -19.81 -9.11
C LEU A 258 8.45 -20.40 -8.16
N ALA A 259 8.85 -20.64 -6.90
CA ALA A 259 8.01 -21.25 -5.86
C ALA A 259 7.26 -20.24 -5.02
N ALA A 260 7.88 -19.09 -4.72
CA ALA A 260 7.23 -17.98 -4.01
C ALA A 260 7.82 -16.65 -4.45
N SER A 261 7.02 -15.61 -4.37
CA SER A 261 7.47 -14.24 -4.61
C SER A 261 6.68 -13.24 -3.79
N LEU A 262 7.36 -12.19 -3.36
CA LEU A 262 6.84 -11.11 -2.54
C LEU A 262 7.31 -9.77 -3.11
N ASN A 263 6.43 -8.78 -3.14
CA ASN A 263 6.82 -7.41 -3.43
C ASN A 263 6.02 -6.39 -2.62
N GLY A 264 6.60 -5.23 -2.44
CA GLY A 264 6.03 -4.14 -1.67
C GLY A 264 6.91 -2.90 -1.68
N VAL A 265 6.74 -2.07 -0.67
CA VAL A 265 7.47 -0.82 -0.48
C VAL A 265 7.96 -0.69 0.95
N VAL A 266 9.04 0.07 1.15
CA VAL A 266 9.58 0.37 2.48
C VAL A 266 9.37 1.84 2.80
N GLY A 267 8.64 2.13 3.87
CA GLY A 267 8.39 3.48 4.37
C GLY A 267 9.56 4.03 5.20
N MET A 268 9.57 5.35 5.37
CA MET A 268 10.56 6.06 6.20
C MET A 268 10.40 5.74 7.70
N ASP A 269 9.29 5.16 8.12
CA ASP A 269 9.05 4.62 9.46
C ASP A 269 9.73 3.25 9.70
N GLY A 270 10.43 2.73 8.70
CA GLY A 270 11.04 1.40 8.74
C GLY A 270 10.07 0.25 8.55
N ARG A 271 8.87 0.51 8.05
CA ARG A 271 7.86 -0.51 7.76
C ARG A 271 7.95 -0.98 6.31
N ALA A 272 8.21 -2.26 6.08
CA ALA A 272 8.12 -2.90 4.79
C ALA A 272 6.67 -3.36 4.55
N ILE A 273 5.92 -2.64 3.71
CA ILE A 273 4.50 -2.91 3.39
C ILE A 273 4.46 -3.85 2.20
N ILE A 274 4.04 -5.09 2.43
CA ILE A 274 3.97 -6.12 1.40
C ILE A 274 2.66 -5.99 0.64
N THR A 275 2.76 -5.61 -0.62
CA THR A 275 1.61 -5.42 -1.51
C THR A 275 1.11 -6.73 -2.07
N ARG A 276 2.02 -7.66 -2.33
CA ARG A 276 1.73 -8.96 -2.95
C ARG A 276 2.63 -10.03 -2.37
N LEU A 277 2.02 -11.16 -2.01
CA LEU A 277 2.68 -12.43 -1.71
C LEU A 277 2.01 -13.52 -2.55
N SER A 278 2.78 -14.21 -3.37
CA SER A 278 2.31 -15.25 -4.26
C SER A 278 3.12 -16.52 -4.08
N ILE A 279 2.45 -17.66 -4.15
CA ILE A 279 3.05 -18.98 -4.03
C ILE A 279 2.61 -19.85 -5.20
N GLU A 280 3.49 -20.72 -5.66
CA GLU A 280 3.17 -21.79 -6.61
C GLU A 280 2.59 -22.99 -5.83
N THR A 281 1.30 -23.28 -6.02
CA THR A 281 0.57 -24.29 -5.25
C THR A 281 1.12 -25.71 -5.44
N ARG A 282 1.67 -26.02 -6.63
CA ARG A 282 2.32 -27.32 -6.92
C ARG A 282 3.56 -27.56 -6.05
N MET A 283 4.17 -26.51 -5.51
CA MET A 283 5.31 -26.58 -4.60
C MET A 283 4.91 -26.64 -3.13
N GLY A 284 3.62 -26.85 -2.82
CA GLY A 284 3.05 -26.83 -1.46
C GLY A 284 3.76 -27.73 -0.47
N LYS A 285 4.33 -28.89 -0.92
CA LYS A 285 5.09 -29.80 -0.05
C LYS A 285 6.29 -29.13 0.64
N TYR A 286 6.87 -28.07 0.05
CA TYR A 286 7.98 -27.32 0.62
C TYR A 286 7.55 -26.08 1.40
N SER A 287 6.24 -25.80 1.49
CA SER A 287 5.70 -24.61 2.17
C SER A 287 6.38 -23.29 1.74
N PRO A 288 6.40 -22.95 0.43
CA PRO A 288 7.21 -21.86 -0.10
C PRO A 288 6.83 -20.49 0.48
N GLY A 289 5.56 -20.30 0.91
CA GLY A 289 5.12 -19.09 1.61
C GLY A 289 5.78 -18.91 2.97
N GLY A 290 6.00 -20.00 3.70
CA GLY A 290 6.73 -20.01 4.96
C GLY A 290 8.22 -19.77 4.77
N LEU A 291 8.81 -20.42 3.76
CA LEU A 291 10.22 -20.24 3.43
C LEU A 291 10.53 -18.79 3.06
N ILE A 292 9.74 -18.16 2.16
CA ILE A 292 10.02 -16.79 1.74
C ILE A 292 9.88 -15.78 2.90
N LEU A 293 8.91 -15.93 3.79
CA LEU A 293 8.79 -15.08 4.96
C LEU A 293 9.98 -15.25 5.90
N ASN A 294 10.41 -16.50 6.16
CA ASN A 294 11.58 -16.79 6.99
C ASN A 294 12.85 -16.18 6.42
N GLU A 295 13.14 -16.38 5.11
CA GLU A 295 14.33 -15.85 4.46
C GLU A 295 14.35 -14.32 4.40
N VAL A 296 13.19 -13.70 4.13
CA VAL A 296 13.05 -12.23 4.11
C VAL A 296 13.31 -11.68 5.52
N ILE A 297 12.67 -12.23 6.56
CA ILE A 297 12.84 -11.75 7.94
C ILE A 297 14.30 -11.90 8.37
N LYS A 298 14.92 -13.07 8.12
CA LYS A 298 16.32 -13.32 8.43
C LYS A 298 17.22 -12.28 7.76
N SER A 299 17.10 -12.15 6.44
CA SER A 299 17.95 -11.23 5.66
C SER A 299 17.72 -9.77 6.02
N VAL A 300 16.47 -9.38 6.34
CA VAL A 300 16.14 -8.02 6.77
C VAL A 300 16.79 -7.73 8.12
N CYS A 301 16.68 -8.62 9.10
CA CYS A 301 17.32 -8.44 10.40
C CYS A 301 18.85 -8.36 10.30
N GLU A 302 19.46 -9.16 9.42
CA GLU A 302 20.92 -9.21 9.25
C GLU A 302 21.49 -8.00 8.49
N LYS A 303 20.79 -7.51 7.44
CA LYS A 303 21.35 -6.56 6.47
C LYS A 303 20.69 -5.18 6.45
N TYR A 304 19.46 -5.06 6.97
CA TYR A 304 18.62 -3.87 6.82
C TYR A 304 17.98 -3.48 8.17
N SER A 305 18.82 -3.24 9.19
CA SER A 305 18.40 -2.97 10.58
C SER A 305 17.44 -1.78 10.74
N PHE A 306 17.35 -0.87 9.75
CA PHE A 306 16.38 0.20 9.74
C PHE A 306 14.95 -0.29 9.45
N ILE A 307 14.75 -1.48 8.85
CA ILE A 307 13.43 -2.10 8.68
C ILE A 307 13.03 -2.75 10.00
N ARG A 308 12.03 -2.15 10.65
CA ARG A 308 11.58 -2.53 11.99
C ARG A 308 10.33 -3.41 11.99
N SER A 309 9.64 -3.51 10.85
CA SER A 309 8.47 -4.38 10.72
C SER A 309 8.20 -4.77 9.28
N ILE A 310 7.58 -5.94 9.10
CA ILE A 310 7.02 -6.41 7.84
C ILE A 310 5.51 -6.39 7.95
N ASP A 311 4.86 -5.47 7.24
CA ASP A 311 3.42 -5.34 7.17
C ASP A 311 2.88 -6.21 6.05
N LEU A 312 2.20 -7.30 6.42
CA LEU A 312 1.58 -8.24 5.49
C LEU A 312 0.25 -7.71 4.92
N SER A 313 0.00 -6.43 5.10
CA SER A 313 -1.17 -5.70 4.60
C SER A 313 -2.50 -6.28 5.06
N ARG A 314 -3.57 -5.93 4.34
CA ARG A 314 -4.95 -6.26 4.68
C ARG A 314 -5.19 -7.77 4.73
N GLY A 315 -6.09 -8.14 5.65
CA GLY A 315 -6.58 -9.50 5.88
C GLY A 315 -6.05 -10.10 7.18
N ASN A 316 -6.86 -10.97 7.75
CA ASN A 316 -6.62 -11.65 9.02
C ASN A 316 -6.38 -13.15 8.81
N GLU A 317 -5.69 -13.51 7.73
CA GLU A 317 -5.39 -14.90 7.43
C GLU A 317 -4.50 -15.51 8.52
N ALA A 318 -4.86 -16.71 8.99
CA ALA A 318 -4.25 -17.40 10.12
C ALA A 318 -2.70 -17.49 10.03
N TYR A 319 -2.15 -17.65 8.82
CA TYR A 319 -0.71 -17.73 8.65
C TYR A 319 0.03 -16.48 9.14
N LYS A 320 -0.56 -15.28 9.01
CA LYS A 320 0.06 -14.02 9.44
C LYS A 320 0.33 -14.03 10.94
N TYR A 321 -0.62 -14.52 11.72
CA TYR A 321 -0.48 -14.64 13.18
C TYR A 321 0.48 -15.78 13.58
N THR A 322 0.51 -16.87 12.80
CA THR A 322 1.46 -17.96 12.98
C THR A 322 2.91 -17.48 12.93
N TYR A 323 3.19 -16.47 12.11
CA TYR A 323 4.51 -15.82 12.01
C TYR A 323 4.71 -14.65 12.98
N GLY A 324 3.89 -14.55 14.03
CA GLY A 324 4.03 -13.52 15.07
C GLY A 324 3.43 -12.17 14.70
N GLY A 325 2.47 -12.16 13.78
CA GLY A 325 1.80 -10.94 13.35
C GLY A 325 0.91 -10.33 14.42
N VAL A 326 0.93 -9.01 14.51
CA VAL A 326 0.04 -8.20 15.35
C VAL A 326 -0.84 -7.31 14.48
N GLU A 327 -2.06 -7.08 14.94
CA GLU A 327 -3.03 -6.29 14.18
C GLU A 327 -2.73 -4.79 14.23
N HIS A 328 -3.02 -4.15 13.14
CA HIS A 328 -3.21 -2.72 13.01
C HIS A 328 -4.34 -2.46 12.00
N TYR A 329 -4.76 -1.21 11.81
CA TYR A 329 -5.98 -0.94 11.08
C TYR A 329 -5.82 0.13 10.03
N ASN A 330 -6.57 -0.03 8.93
CA ASN A 330 -6.80 1.01 7.95
C ASN A 330 -8.28 1.38 7.97
N TYR A 331 -8.59 2.65 7.79
CA TYR A 331 -9.93 3.20 7.94
C TYR A 331 -10.42 3.81 6.63
N THR A 332 -11.66 3.57 6.28
CA THR A 332 -12.33 4.22 5.16
C THR A 332 -13.33 5.23 5.69
N TYR A 333 -13.17 6.47 5.27
CA TYR A 333 -14.08 7.57 5.59
C TYR A 333 -14.90 7.96 4.38
N ARG A 334 -16.15 8.36 4.63
CA ARG A 334 -17.03 8.93 3.61
C ARG A 334 -17.99 9.90 4.27
N PHE A 335 -17.97 11.14 3.82
CA PHE A 335 -18.82 12.18 4.35
C PHE A 335 -19.11 13.25 3.30
N LYS A 336 -20.15 14.03 3.53
CA LYS A 336 -20.44 15.21 2.72
C LYS A 336 -19.70 16.43 3.27
N ILE A 337 -18.98 17.10 2.39
CA ILE A 337 -18.19 18.28 2.75
C ILE A 337 -19.11 19.41 3.22
N GLY A 338 -18.85 19.94 4.43
CA GLY A 338 -19.57 21.06 5.03
C GLY A 338 -20.88 20.71 5.76
N GLU A 339 -21.24 19.43 5.88
CA GLU A 339 -22.26 18.98 6.83
C GLU A 339 -21.65 18.79 8.22
N LYS A 340 -22.34 19.23 9.27
CA LYS A 340 -21.95 18.95 10.66
C LYS A 340 -22.33 17.53 10.99
N HIS A 341 -21.42 16.76 11.59
CA HIS A 341 -21.63 15.35 11.91
C HIS A 341 -22.47 15.09 13.16
N GLU A 342 -23.05 16.11 13.79
CA GLU A 342 -23.90 15.95 14.99
C GLU A 342 -25.31 15.40 14.70
N ASP A 343 -25.75 15.34 13.41
CA ASP A 343 -27.14 15.02 13.04
C ASP A 343 -27.36 13.57 12.57
N LEU A 344 -26.37 12.68 12.64
CA LEU A 344 -26.48 11.27 12.15
C LEU A 344 -26.71 10.23 13.26
N ALA A 345 -26.94 10.66 14.52
CA ALA A 345 -27.19 9.78 15.65
C ALA A 345 -28.67 9.76 16.07
N ASN A 346 -29.61 9.72 15.10
CA ASN A 346 -31.03 9.43 15.36
C ASN A 346 -31.51 8.32 14.44
#